data_ccb6f924fd1ea37f29f029f538489afa
#
_entry.id   ccb6f924fd1ea37f29f029f538489afa
#
_cell.length_a   1.000
_cell.length_b   1.000
_cell.length_c   1.000
_cell.angle_alpha   90.00
_cell.angle_beta   90.00
_cell.angle_gamma   90.00
#
_symmetry.space_group_name_H-M   'P 1'
#
loop_
_entity.id
_entity.type
_entity.pdbx_description
1 polymer ?
#
loop_
_entity_poly.entity_id
_entity_poly.type
_entity_poly.pdbx_seq_one_letter_code
_entity_poly.pdbx_strand_id
1 'polypeptide(L)'
;MTEQKQIDPITLTVIWNTMLSIADELGTTLRHTAFSEGVREGDDFSTALFNSDALMVAQGNFSPGHLGAMPTCVKHALNYFPADLLQPGDSILLNDSFMGSGHFPDTFQIMPVFIETRLVGFVACSAHQVDMGGAAPGSQKVHGVTESFQEGLRLLPVRLVRGGNIEEDIMRIILGNVRMPEKVRGDLLAQHTANLTAAERLRELFRDYGTDTVEAAYELILNRSEQAMREALSKVPAGLYSFEDYLDDYGPGTEPIKMAVDITFNGKGDVE
;
A
#
# COMPACT_ATOMS: atom_id res chain seq x y z
N MET A 1 26.41 10.83 -17.31
CA MET A 1 26.65 9.50 -16.72
C MET A 1 27.14 9.79 -15.30
N THR A 2 26.25 9.78 -14.32
CA THR A 2 26.58 9.87 -12.89
C THR A 2 27.31 8.57 -12.53
N GLU A 3 28.51 8.66 -11.96
CA GLU A 3 29.20 7.49 -11.40
C GLU A 3 28.26 6.83 -10.39
N GLN A 4 27.81 5.63 -10.70
CA GLN A 4 27.04 4.82 -9.77
C GLN A 4 27.90 4.58 -8.53
N LYS A 5 27.52 5.15 -7.39
CA LYS A 5 28.23 4.95 -6.12
C LYS A 5 28.24 3.46 -5.82
N GLN A 6 29.40 2.87 -5.80
CA GLN A 6 29.58 1.43 -5.62
C GLN A 6 29.36 1.11 -4.13
N ILE A 7 28.18 0.56 -3.80
CA ILE A 7 27.87 0.08 -2.44
C ILE A 7 28.47 -1.32 -2.31
N ASP A 8 29.18 -1.58 -1.21
CA ASP A 8 29.67 -2.93 -0.96
C ASP A 8 28.49 -3.89 -0.66
N PRO A 9 28.62 -5.18 -1.03
CA PRO A 9 27.54 -6.16 -0.91
C PRO A 9 27.02 -6.36 0.53
N ILE A 10 27.88 -6.18 1.52
CA ILE A 10 27.48 -6.35 2.95
C ILE A 10 26.58 -5.19 3.35
N THR A 11 27.00 -3.95 3.10
CA THR A 11 26.19 -2.76 3.37
C THR A 11 24.84 -2.81 2.65
N LEU A 12 24.81 -3.20 1.35
CA LEU A 12 23.56 -3.37 0.64
C LEU A 12 22.64 -4.41 1.31
N THR A 13 23.19 -5.54 1.72
CA THR A 13 22.43 -6.61 2.38
C THR A 13 21.86 -6.14 3.73
N VAL A 14 22.64 -5.39 4.51
CA VAL A 14 22.17 -4.84 5.78
C VAL A 14 21.07 -3.82 5.58
N ILE A 15 21.23 -2.88 4.64
CA ILE A 15 20.19 -1.88 4.32
C ILE A 15 18.90 -2.58 3.86
N TRP A 16 19.00 -3.55 2.96
CA TRP A 16 17.83 -4.28 2.45
C TRP A 16 17.10 -5.02 3.56
N ASN A 17 17.81 -5.81 4.38
CA ASN A 17 17.20 -6.53 5.50
C ASN A 17 16.62 -5.58 6.56
N THR A 18 17.24 -4.43 6.80
CA THR A 18 16.69 -3.42 7.70
C THR A 18 15.37 -2.87 7.17
N MET A 19 15.26 -2.59 5.87
CA MET A 19 14.00 -2.13 5.27
C MET A 19 12.89 -3.18 5.36
N LEU A 20 13.19 -4.46 5.10
CA LEU A 20 12.24 -5.55 5.31
C LEU A 20 11.78 -5.61 6.77
N SER A 21 12.72 -5.48 7.72
CA SER A 21 12.40 -5.45 9.15
C SER A 21 11.54 -4.26 9.54
N ILE A 22 11.76 -3.08 8.94
CA ILE A 22 10.92 -1.89 9.16
C ILE A 22 9.50 -2.13 8.67
N ALA A 23 9.33 -2.76 7.50
CA ALA A 23 8.00 -3.09 6.97
C ALA A 23 7.26 -4.12 7.86
N ASP A 24 7.97 -5.11 8.41
CA ASP A 24 7.42 -6.08 9.36
C ASP A 24 7.09 -5.44 10.73
N GLU A 25 7.95 -4.53 11.22
CA GLU A 25 7.70 -3.77 12.45
C GLU A 25 6.47 -2.86 12.32
N LEU A 26 6.26 -2.25 11.16
CA LEU A 26 5.06 -1.48 10.84
C LEU A 26 3.81 -2.33 11.03
N GLY A 27 3.76 -3.51 10.43
CA GLY A 27 2.61 -4.40 10.54
C GLY A 27 2.42 -4.95 11.94
N THR A 28 3.51 -5.29 12.64
CA THR A 28 3.46 -5.72 14.04
C THR A 28 2.89 -4.62 14.93
N THR A 29 3.29 -3.36 14.71
CA THR A 29 2.76 -2.21 15.45
C THR A 29 1.27 -2.02 15.16
N LEU A 30 0.87 -2.11 13.90
CA LEU A 30 -0.53 -2.02 13.49
C LEU A 30 -1.38 -3.10 14.18
N ARG A 31 -0.96 -4.36 14.11
CA ARG A 31 -1.63 -5.50 14.76
C ARG A 31 -1.86 -5.28 16.26
N HIS A 32 -0.84 -4.79 16.96
CA HIS A 32 -0.90 -4.60 18.41
C HIS A 32 -1.68 -3.37 18.85
N THR A 33 -1.85 -2.37 17.98
CA THR A 33 -2.54 -1.12 18.32
C THR A 33 -3.94 -1.01 17.72
N ALA A 34 -4.31 -1.88 16.78
CA ALA A 34 -5.62 -1.91 16.17
C ALA A 34 -6.74 -2.33 17.15
N PHE A 35 -7.95 -1.93 16.84
CA PHE A 35 -9.16 -2.15 17.64
C PHE A 35 -10.05 -3.25 17.07
N SER A 36 -10.07 -3.45 15.73
CA SER A 36 -10.87 -4.47 15.10
C SER A 36 -10.19 -5.84 15.11
N GLU A 37 -11.00 -6.87 15.13
CA GLU A 37 -10.58 -8.27 15.14
C GLU A 37 -9.94 -8.65 13.79
N GLY A 38 -10.43 -8.10 12.66
CA GLY A 38 -9.89 -8.35 11.32
C GLY A 38 -8.40 -7.98 11.23
N VAL A 39 -8.03 -6.84 11.77
CA VAL A 39 -6.63 -6.37 11.79
C VAL A 39 -5.82 -7.12 12.86
N ARG A 40 -6.35 -7.26 14.08
CA ARG A 40 -5.60 -7.84 15.22
C ARG A 40 -5.38 -9.33 15.13
N GLU A 41 -6.38 -10.07 14.66
CA GLU A 41 -6.45 -11.53 14.71
C GLU A 41 -6.34 -12.15 13.30
N GLY A 42 -6.87 -11.41 12.29
CA GLY A 42 -6.95 -11.89 10.91
C GLY A 42 -5.80 -11.45 10.02
N ASP A 43 -4.92 -10.55 10.48
CA ASP A 43 -3.84 -9.93 9.67
C ASP A 43 -4.32 -9.33 8.33
N ASP A 44 -5.57 -8.81 8.33
CA ASP A 44 -6.16 -8.25 7.12
C ASP A 44 -5.64 -6.82 6.88
N PHE A 45 -4.35 -6.76 6.65
CA PHE A 45 -3.59 -5.54 6.35
C PHE A 45 -2.31 -5.88 5.59
N SER A 46 -1.75 -4.87 4.93
CA SER A 46 -0.45 -4.94 4.24
C SER A 46 0.38 -3.71 4.56
N THR A 47 1.70 -3.85 4.45
CA THR A 47 2.66 -2.79 4.77
C THR A 47 3.76 -2.71 3.73
N ALA A 48 4.22 -1.50 3.41
CA ALA A 48 5.30 -1.31 2.45
C ALA A 48 6.06 0.00 2.66
N LEU A 49 7.29 0.00 2.14
CA LEU A 49 8.16 1.17 2.03
C LEU A 49 8.35 1.52 0.56
N PHE A 50 8.42 2.80 0.28
CA PHE A 50 8.59 3.35 -1.07
C PHE A 50 9.74 4.34 -1.10
N ASN A 51 10.43 4.43 -2.23
CA ASN A 51 11.36 5.52 -2.49
C ASN A 51 10.63 6.85 -2.79
N SER A 52 11.36 7.92 -3.04
CA SER A 52 10.79 9.24 -3.37
C SER A 52 9.99 9.26 -4.67
N ASP A 53 10.21 8.32 -5.59
CA ASP A 53 9.49 8.17 -6.85
C ASP A 53 8.25 7.27 -6.73
N ALA A 54 7.84 6.93 -5.51
CA ALA A 54 6.73 6.01 -5.23
C ALA A 54 6.90 4.59 -5.79
N LEU A 55 8.14 4.13 -5.92
CA LEU A 55 8.45 2.73 -6.24
C LEU A 55 8.62 1.95 -4.94
N MET A 56 7.94 0.81 -4.83
CA MET A 56 7.99 -0.04 -3.64
C MET A 56 9.36 -0.73 -3.54
N VAL A 57 10.06 -0.51 -2.41
CA VAL A 57 11.42 -1.02 -2.15
C VAL A 57 11.47 -2.11 -1.08
N ALA A 58 10.44 -2.20 -0.24
CA ALA A 58 10.26 -3.28 0.72
C ALA A 58 8.78 -3.46 1.05
N GLN A 59 8.41 -4.67 1.45
CA GLN A 59 7.07 -5.03 1.89
C GLN A 59 7.14 -5.93 3.12
N GLY A 60 6.12 -5.86 3.99
CA GLY A 60 5.97 -6.75 5.13
C GLY A 60 5.38 -8.09 4.74
N ASN A 61 5.57 -9.08 5.61
CA ASN A 61 5.10 -10.45 5.40
C ASN A 61 3.73 -10.66 6.07
N PHE A 62 2.70 -9.96 5.57
CA PHE A 62 1.30 -10.04 6.03
C PHE A 62 0.39 -10.40 4.84
N SER A 63 -0.86 -9.92 4.82
CA SER A 63 -1.75 -10.19 3.69
C SER A 63 -1.13 -9.73 2.36
N PRO A 64 -1.00 -10.58 1.35
CA PRO A 64 -0.49 -10.16 0.03
C PRO A 64 -1.53 -9.44 -0.83
N GLY A 65 -2.82 -9.45 -0.43
CA GLY A 65 -3.94 -9.00 -1.26
C GLY A 65 -3.83 -7.54 -1.69
N HIS A 66 -3.31 -6.67 -0.83
CA HIS A 66 -3.21 -5.23 -1.11
C HIS A 66 -1.88 -4.82 -1.76
N LEU A 67 -0.84 -5.69 -1.71
CA LEU A 67 0.52 -5.31 -2.12
C LEU A 67 0.62 -4.95 -3.60
N GLY A 68 -0.10 -5.65 -4.46
CA GLY A 68 -0.13 -5.33 -5.89
C GLY A 68 -0.79 -4.00 -6.22
N ALA A 69 -1.76 -3.58 -5.42
CA ALA A 69 -2.52 -2.34 -5.58
C ALA A 69 -1.84 -1.13 -4.93
N MET A 70 -1.07 -1.35 -3.86
CA MET A 70 -0.48 -0.29 -3.04
C MET A 70 0.37 0.72 -3.83
N PRO A 71 1.24 0.33 -4.80
CA PRO A 71 1.96 1.28 -5.63
C PRO A 71 1.04 2.20 -6.44
N THR A 72 -0.09 1.67 -6.92
CA THR A 72 -1.10 2.44 -7.65
C THR A 72 -1.79 3.44 -6.71
N CYS A 73 -2.17 3.03 -5.50
CA CYS A 73 -2.72 3.91 -4.47
C CYS A 73 -1.78 5.06 -4.14
N VAL A 74 -0.48 4.78 -3.94
CA VAL A 74 0.53 5.82 -3.65
C VAL A 74 0.63 6.81 -4.80
N LYS A 75 0.71 6.34 -6.06
CA LYS A 75 0.75 7.22 -7.24
C LYS A 75 -0.49 8.10 -7.34
N HIS A 76 -1.69 7.54 -7.13
CA HIS A 76 -2.92 8.32 -7.14
C HIS A 76 -2.97 9.35 -6.01
N ALA A 77 -2.51 9.01 -4.81
CA ALA A 77 -2.39 9.97 -3.71
C ALA A 77 -1.48 11.15 -4.08
N LEU A 78 -0.35 10.90 -4.76
CA LEU A 78 0.59 11.94 -5.20
C LEU A 78 0.05 12.78 -6.37
N ASN A 79 -0.91 12.30 -7.15
CA ASN A 79 -1.61 13.12 -8.15
C ASN A 79 -2.49 14.20 -7.48
N TYR A 80 -3.03 13.93 -6.27
CA TYR A 80 -3.80 14.89 -5.48
C TYR A 80 -2.91 15.77 -4.61
N PHE A 81 -1.85 15.19 -4.09
CA PHE A 81 -0.89 15.83 -3.19
C PHE A 81 0.53 15.62 -3.72
N PRO A 82 0.94 16.38 -4.76
CA PRO A 82 2.31 16.34 -5.26
C PRO A 82 3.35 16.54 -4.14
N ALA A 83 4.54 15.99 -4.34
CA ALA A 83 5.59 15.94 -3.32
C ALA A 83 5.96 17.32 -2.72
N ASP A 84 5.88 18.38 -3.52
CA ASP A 84 6.15 19.77 -3.11
C ASP A 84 5.05 20.38 -2.22
N LEU A 85 3.86 19.76 -2.17
CA LEU A 85 2.78 20.14 -1.27
C LEU A 85 2.76 19.34 0.04
N LEU A 86 3.64 18.34 0.16
CA LEU A 86 3.74 17.51 1.36
C LEU A 86 4.73 18.10 2.36
N GLN A 87 4.47 17.85 3.63
CA GLN A 87 5.34 18.27 4.72
C GLN A 87 5.50 17.14 5.76
N PRO A 88 6.55 17.20 6.61
CA PRO A 88 6.71 16.25 7.70
C PRO A 88 5.46 16.15 8.56
N GLY A 89 5.03 14.94 8.88
CA GLY A 89 3.85 14.67 9.70
C GLY A 89 2.52 14.65 8.94
N ASP A 90 2.52 14.83 7.60
CA ASP A 90 1.32 14.60 6.80
C ASP A 90 1.00 13.09 6.73
N SER A 91 -0.28 12.75 6.65
CA SER A 91 -0.75 11.40 6.32
C SER A 91 -1.95 11.49 5.39
N ILE A 92 -1.84 10.83 4.23
CA ILE A 92 -2.88 10.79 3.21
C ILE A 92 -3.68 9.50 3.40
N LEU A 93 -5.01 9.60 3.37
CA LEU A 93 -5.94 8.49 3.44
C LEU A 93 -6.73 8.40 2.14
N LEU A 94 -6.94 7.18 1.63
CA LEU A 94 -7.84 6.88 0.52
C LEU A 94 -8.35 5.44 0.62
N ASN A 95 -9.48 5.14 -0.04
CA ASN A 95 -10.01 3.79 -0.17
C ASN A 95 -10.73 3.55 -1.51
N ASP A 96 -10.51 4.41 -2.50
CA ASP A 96 -11.19 4.31 -3.79
C ASP A 96 -10.73 3.07 -4.56
N SER A 97 -11.67 2.15 -4.85
CA SER A 97 -11.43 0.92 -5.61
C SER A 97 -10.85 1.17 -7.01
N PHE A 98 -11.19 2.30 -7.63
CA PHE A 98 -10.66 2.69 -8.95
C PHE A 98 -9.27 3.33 -8.89
N MET A 99 -8.75 3.54 -7.68
CA MET A 99 -7.39 4.04 -7.43
C MET A 99 -6.45 2.97 -6.90
N GLY A 100 -6.89 1.70 -6.91
CA GLY A 100 -6.08 0.55 -6.54
C GLY A 100 -6.49 -0.15 -5.26
N SER A 101 -7.40 0.41 -4.44
CA SER A 101 -8.03 -0.34 -3.34
C SER A 101 -8.81 -1.55 -3.90
N GLY A 102 -8.93 -2.60 -3.15
CA GLY A 102 -9.77 -3.73 -3.55
C GLY A 102 -11.26 -3.39 -3.46
N HIS A 103 -11.67 -2.85 -2.33
CA HIS A 103 -13.01 -2.36 -2.02
C HIS A 103 -12.94 -1.25 -0.95
N PHE A 104 -14.06 -0.55 -0.69
CA PHE A 104 -14.02 0.63 0.19
C PHE A 104 -13.64 0.36 1.65
N PRO A 105 -13.86 -0.81 2.25
CA PRO A 105 -13.29 -1.10 3.55
C PRO A 105 -11.75 -1.08 3.63
N ASP A 106 -11.04 -1.32 2.52
CA ASP A 106 -9.58 -1.29 2.49
C ASP A 106 -9.07 0.15 2.45
N THR A 107 -8.72 0.68 3.62
CA THR A 107 -8.17 2.03 3.74
C THR A 107 -6.65 2.02 3.62
N PHE A 108 -6.12 2.83 2.73
CA PHE A 108 -4.68 3.04 2.56
C PHE A 108 -4.26 4.32 3.23
N GLN A 109 -3.28 4.25 4.12
CA GLN A 109 -2.62 5.42 4.69
C GLN A 109 -1.18 5.51 4.22
N ILE A 110 -0.81 6.69 3.71
CA ILE A 110 0.50 6.97 3.11
C ILE A 110 1.10 8.16 3.83
N MET A 111 2.32 7.98 4.34
CA MET A 111 3.04 9.02 5.07
C MET A 111 4.38 9.32 4.39
N PRO A 112 4.65 10.58 4.02
CA PRO A 112 5.94 11.00 3.48
C PRO A 112 7.02 10.98 4.56
N VAL A 113 8.22 10.56 4.19
CA VAL A 113 9.40 10.54 5.06
C VAL A 113 10.41 11.57 4.58
N PHE A 114 10.79 12.46 5.48
CA PHE A 114 11.73 13.53 5.20
C PHE A 114 12.99 13.40 6.06
N ILE A 115 14.14 13.69 5.46
CA ILE A 115 15.38 14.01 6.15
C ILE A 115 15.60 15.52 6.00
N GLU A 116 15.52 16.24 7.10
CA GLU A 116 15.41 17.71 7.08
C GLU A 116 14.25 18.18 6.19
N THR A 117 14.54 18.78 5.04
CA THR A 117 13.54 19.25 4.06
C THR A 117 13.44 18.35 2.83
N ARG A 118 14.29 17.33 2.70
CA ARG A 118 14.32 16.43 1.55
C ARG A 118 13.37 15.26 1.75
N LEU A 119 12.43 15.08 0.84
CA LEU A 119 11.62 13.88 0.75
C LEU A 119 12.50 12.71 0.31
N VAL A 120 12.56 11.65 1.10
CA VAL A 120 13.41 10.47 0.84
C VAL A 120 12.60 9.20 0.56
N GLY A 121 11.31 9.23 0.77
CA GLY A 121 10.43 8.10 0.50
C GLY A 121 9.09 8.21 1.21
N PHE A 122 8.37 7.09 1.23
CA PHE A 122 7.08 6.97 1.89
C PHE A 122 7.02 5.66 2.66
N VAL A 123 6.25 5.67 3.73
CA VAL A 123 5.77 4.46 4.40
C VAL A 123 4.27 4.37 4.18
N ALA A 124 3.74 3.18 3.95
CA ALA A 124 2.33 2.99 3.72
C ALA A 124 1.83 1.68 4.31
N CYS A 125 0.60 1.69 4.78
CA CYS A 125 -0.15 0.49 5.14
C CYS A 125 -1.57 0.56 4.58
N SER A 126 -2.13 -0.61 4.31
CA SER A 126 -3.57 -0.79 4.12
C SER A 126 -4.13 -1.59 5.29
N ALA A 127 -5.39 -1.38 5.61
CA ALA A 127 -6.11 -2.22 6.58
C ALA A 127 -7.60 -2.27 6.21
N HIS A 128 -8.17 -3.47 6.31
CA HIS A 128 -9.60 -3.67 6.14
C HIS A 128 -10.36 -3.12 7.35
N GLN A 129 -11.15 -2.09 7.14
CA GLN A 129 -11.99 -1.48 8.18
C GLN A 129 -13.22 -2.33 8.43
N VAL A 130 -13.53 -2.54 9.69
CA VAL A 130 -14.70 -3.33 10.12
C VAL A 130 -16.03 -2.76 9.59
N ASP A 131 -16.09 -1.49 9.27
CA ASP A 131 -17.27 -0.81 8.73
C ASP A 131 -16.87 0.51 8.04
N MET A 132 -17.26 0.66 6.80
CA MET A 132 -17.14 1.93 6.06
C MET A 132 -18.52 2.44 5.61
N GLY A 133 -19.61 2.04 6.31
CA GLY A 133 -20.98 2.39 5.95
C GLY A 133 -21.57 1.44 4.91
N GLY A 134 -22.31 1.98 3.96
CA GLY A 134 -22.91 1.22 2.88
C GLY A 134 -24.03 0.27 3.32
N ALA A 135 -24.30 -0.75 2.49
CA ALA A 135 -25.43 -1.68 2.67
C ALA A 135 -25.20 -2.70 3.80
N ALA A 136 -23.93 -3.00 4.13
CA ALA A 136 -23.54 -3.86 5.25
C ALA A 136 -22.15 -3.49 5.75
N PRO A 137 -21.83 -3.73 7.05
CA PRO A 137 -20.51 -3.54 7.60
C PRO A 137 -19.46 -4.35 6.82
N GLY A 138 -18.25 -3.81 6.63
CA GLY A 138 -17.15 -4.48 5.95
C GLY A 138 -17.46 -4.92 4.53
N SER A 139 -18.46 -4.32 3.87
CA SER A 139 -18.90 -4.69 2.51
C SER A 139 -19.34 -6.16 2.38
N GLN A 140 -19.85 -6.77 3.44
CA GLN A 140 -20.19 -8.20 3.49
C GLN A 140 -21.49 -8.58 2.76
N LYS A 141 -22.19 -7.61 2.15
CA LYS A 141 -23.37 -7.91 1.35
C LYS A 141 -22.97 -8.15 -0.11
N VAL A 142 -23.03 -9.40 -0.56
CA VAL A 142 -22.70 -9.79 -1.94
C VAL A 142 -23.90 -9.60 -2.86
N HIS A 143 -25.09 -10.08 -2.46
CA HIS A 143 -26.28 -10.07 -3.33
C HIS A 143 -27.03 -8.73 -3.28
N GLY A 144 -27.49 -8.28 -4.45
CA GLY A 144 -28.30 -7.07 -4.60
C GLY A 144 -27.49 -5.78 -4.40
N VAL A 145 -26.17 -5.84 -4.50
CA VAL A 145 -25.29 -4.68 -4.63
C VAL A 145 -25.08 -4.40 -6.12
N THR A 146 -25.53 -3.25 -6.58
CA THR A 146 -25.57 -2.90 -8.00
C THR A 146 -24.79 -1.65 -8.34
N GLU A 147 -24.30 -0.95 -7.32
CA GLU A 147 -23.48 0.26 -7.45
C GLU A 147 -22.49 0.38 -6.30
N SER A 148 -21.34 1.01 -6.56
CA SER A 148 -20.23 1.13 -5.59
C SER A 148 -20.58 1.92 -4.33
N PHE A 149 -21.55 2.85 -4.39
CA PHE A 149 -22.02 3.60 -3.21
C PHE A 149 -22.66 2.70 -2.14
N GLN A 150 -23.11 1.50 -2.51
CA GLN A 150 -23.62 0.52 -1.55
C GLN A 150 -22.54 -0.20 -0.76
N GLU A 151 -21.27 -0.14 -1.19
CA GLU A 151 -20.14 -0.68 -0.43
C GLU A 151 -19.79 0.16 0.79
N GLY A 152 -19.94 1.49 0.71
CA GLY A 152 -19.63 2.37 1.83
C GLY A 152 -19.22 3.78 1.42
N LEU A 153 -18.62 4.48 2.38
CA LEU A 153 -18.06 5.80 2.17
C LEU A 153 -16.81 5.71 1.30
N ARG A 154 -16.88 6.28 0.11
CA ARG A 154 -15.77 6.41 -0.82
C ARG A 154 -14.91 7.62 -0.45
N LEU A 155 -13.64 7.40 -0.21
CA LEU A 155 -12.66 8.43 0.08
C LEU A 155 -11.66 8.55 -1.08
N LEU A 156 -11.77 9.61 -1.86
CA LEU A 156 -10.67 10.09 -2.70
C LEU A 156 -9.51 10.51 -1.78
N PRO A 157 -8.27 10.63 -2.28
CA PRO A 157 -7.16 11.03 -1.43
C PRO A 157 -7.45 12.29 -0.62
N VAL A 158 -7.42 12.18 0.72
CA VAL A 158 -7.58 13.28 1.66
C VAL A 158 -6.42 13.29 2.66
N ARG A 159 -6.04 14.44 3.19
CA ARG A 159 -5.11 14.51 4.31
C ARG A 159 -5.87 14.21 5.60
N LEU A 160 -5.67 13.01 6.15
CA LEU A 160 -6.19 12.67 7.48
C LEU A 160 -5.40 13.37 8.59
N VAL A 161 -4.10 13.55 8.36
CA VAL A 161 -3.20 14.27 9.27
C VAL A 161 -2.43 15.31 8.48
N ARG A 162 -2.32 16.52 9.02
CA ARG A 162 -1.57 17.62 8.44
C ARG A 162 -0.54 18.14 9.44
N GLY A 163 0.74 18.00 9.10
CA GLY A 163 1.82 18.46 9.96
C GLY A 163 1.77 17.89 11.39
N GLY A 164 1.35 16.62 11.53
CA GLY A 164 1.21 15.94 12.82
C GLY A 164 -0.14 16.17 13.53
N ASN A 165 -1.04 16.98 12.98
CA ASN A 165 -2.36 17.25 13.58
C ASN A 165 -3.44 16.52 12.80
N ILE A 166 -4.33 15.80 13.51
CA ILE A 166 -5.47 15.12 12.90
C ILE A 166 -6.44 16.17 12.37
N GLU A 167 -6.89 16.00 11.12
CA GLU A 167 -7.96 16.79 10.51
C GLU A 167 -9.31 16.30 11.05
N GLU A 168 -9.74 16.87 12.18
CA GLU A 168 -10.92 16.42 12.90
C GLU A 168 -12.22 16.51 12.08
N ASP A 169 -12.28 17.38 11.08
CA ASP A 169 -13.45 17.48 10.20
C ASP A 169 -13.52 16.24 9.26
N ILE A 170 -12.38 15.77 8.74
CA ILE A 170 -12.30 14.55 7.95
C ILE A 170 -12.66 13.35 8.82
N MET A 171 -12.07 13.24 10.01
CA MET A 171 -12.39 12.19 10.96
C MET A 171 -13.89 12.16 11.29
N ARG A 172 -14.50 13.32 11.54
CA ARG A 172 -15.93 13.44 11.84
C ARG A 172 -16.82 12.99 10.69
N ILE A 173 -16.45 13.32 9.46
CA ILE A 173 -17.16 12.84 8.25
C ILE A 173 -17.12 11.32 8.18
N ILE A 174 -15.95 10.71 8.37
CA ILE A 174 -15.81 9.26 8.34
C ILE A 174 -16.66 8.61 9.44
N LEU A 175 -16.46 9.04 10.67
CA LEU A 175 -17.14 8.44 11.84
C LEU A 175 -18.66 8.65 11.83
N GLY A 176 -19.15 9.71 11.20
CA GLY A 176 -20.59 9.96 11.02
C GLY A 176 -21.27 9.04 10.01
N ASN A 177 -20.50 8.29 9.19
CA ASN A 177 -21.01 7.42 8.15
C ASN A 177 -20.82 5.91 8.45
N VAL A 178 -20.29 5.56 9.61
CA VAL A 178 -20.03 4.17 10.02
C VAL A 178 -20.84 3.79 11.26
N ARG A 179 -21.13 2.50 11.43
CA ARG A 179 -21.92 1.96 12.55
C ARG A 179 -21.07 1.71 13.80
N MET A 180 -19.75 1.54 13.62
CA MET A 180 -18.79 1.22 14.69
C MET A 180 -17.69 2.29 14.79
N PRO A 181 -18.03 3.56 15.09
CA PRO A 181 -17.11 4.69 14.99
C PRO A 181 -15.86 4.55 15.90
N GLU A 182 -16.00 3.94 17.06
CA GLU A 182 -14.87 3.76 17.99
C GLU A 182 -13.82 2.78 17.41
N LYS A 183 -14.25 1.67 16.81
CA LYS A 183 -13.34 0.71 16.17
C LYS A 183 -12.67 1.33 14.94
N VAL A 184 -13.44 1.95 14.05
CA VAL A 184 -12.92 2.61 12.85
C VAL A 184 -11.92 3.73 13.21
N ARG A 185 -12.26 4.58 14.19
CA ARG A 185 -11.34 5.61 14.67
C ARG A 185 -10.06 4.97 15.23
N GLY A 186 -10.20 3.91 16.01
CA GLY A 186 -9.08 3.18 16.60
C GLY A 186 -8.15 2.63 15.52
N ASP A 187 -8.69 1.97 14.50
CA ASP A 187 -7.89 1.38 13.42
C ASP A 187 -7.22 2.43 12.52
N LEU A 188 -7.91 3.52 12.19
CA LEU A 188 -7.30 4.63 11.44
C LEU A 188 -6.13 5.28 12.21
N LEU A 189 -6.26 5.42 13.53
CA LEU A 189 -5.17 5.93 14.38
C LEU A 189 -4.05 4.90 14.56
N ALA A 190 -4.37 3.61 14.60
CA ALA A 190 -3.39 2.53 14.63
C ALA A 190 -2.54 2.51 13.35
N GLN A 191 -3.17 2.65 12.17
CA GLN A 191 -2.46 2.81 10.90
C GLN A 191 -1.52 4.03 10.92
N HIS A 192 -2.00 5.17 11.42
CA HIS A 192 -1.18 6.38 11.54
C HIS A 192 0.01 6.17 12.47
N THR A 193 -0.21 5.57 13.64
CA THR A 193 0.84 5.30 14.64
C THR A 193 1.89 4.33 14.11
N ALA A 194 1.44 3.29 13.41
CA ALA A 194 2.34 2.33 12.78
C ALA A 194 3.21 2.99 11.71
N ASN A 195 2.62 3.83 10.86
CA ASN A 195 3.37 4.62 9.88
C ASN A 195 4.37 5.59 10.53
N LEU A 196 4.03 6.24 11.65
CA LEU A 196 4.95 7.10 12.41
C LEU A 196 6.17 6.31 12.89
N THR A 197 5.95 5.12 13.46
CA THR A 197 7.03 4.24 13.92
C THR A 197 7.95 3.86 12.77
N ALA A 198 7.38 3.38 11.66
CA ALA A 198 8.15 2.98 10.50
C ALA A 198 8.90 4.18 9.85
N ALA A 199 8.27 5.36 9.81
CA ALA A 199 8.92 6.57 9.29
C ALA A 199 10.13 6.98 10.14
N GLU A 200 10.08 6.86 11.47
CA GLU A 200 11.24 7.14 12.33
C GLU A 200 12.34 6.11 12.14
N ARG A 201 12.00 4.82 12.08
CA ARG A 201 12.97 3.75 11.79
C ARG A 201 13.64 3.94 10.42
N LEU A 202 12.88 4.39 9.41
CA LEU A 202 13.45 4.69 8.11
C LEU A 202 14.39 5.92 8.18
N ARG A 203 14.04 6.97 8.95
CA ARG A 203 14.93 8.12 9.18
C ARG A 203 16.23 7.70 9.88
N GLU A 204 16.16 6.78 10.85
CA GLU A 204 17.37 6.22 11.50
C GLU A 204 18.28 5.56 10.46
N LEU A 205 17.73 4.72 9.57
CA LEU A 205 18.50 4.11 8.49
C LEU A 205 19.23 5.14 7.62
N PHE A 206 18.53 6.23 7.26
CA PHE A 206 19.14 7.32 6.49
C PHE A 206 20.21 8.09 7.25
N ARG A 207 20.06 8.28 8.57
CA ARG A 207 21.08 8.91 9.42
C ARG A 207 22.34 8.05 9.54
N ASP A 208 22.16 6.72 9.68
CA ASP A 208 23.28 5.79 9.89
C ASP A 208 24.12 5.57 8.64
N TYR A 209 23.48 5.51 7.45
CA TYR A 209 24.17 5.18 6.19
C TYR A 209 24.35 6.37 5.24
N GLY A 210 23.67 7.47 5.52
CA GLY A 210 23.64 8.66 4.66
C GLY A 210 22.68 8.52 3.46
N THR A 211 22.08 9.64 3.08
CA THR A 211 21.03 9.70 2.04
C THR A 211 21.46 9.07 0.73
N ASP A 212 22.63 9.48 0.20
CA ASP A 212 23.11 8.96 -1.09
C ASP A 212 23.32 7.43 -1.09
N THR A 213 23.73 6.86 0.05
CA THR A 213 23.97 5.41 0.16
C THR A 213 22.65 4.64 0.17
N VAL A 214 21.65 5.10 0.92
CA VAL A 214 20.34 4.44 0.99
C VAL A 214 19.60 4.57 -0.35
N GLU A 215 19.65 5.73 -1.00
CA GLU A 215 19.03 5.91 -2.33
C GLU A 215 19.69 5.03 -3.40
N ALA A 216 21.03 4.95 -3.39
CA ALA A 216 21.73 4.02 -4.29
C ALA A 216 21.39 2.53 -3.97
N ALA A 217 21.13 2.20 -2.69
CA ALA A 217 20.63 0.87 -2.33
C ALA A 217 19.22 0.62 -2.91
N TYR A 218 18.32 1.59 -2.90
CA TYR A 218 17.01 1.49 -3.53
C TYR A 218 17.12 1.14 -5.01
N GLU A 219 17.94 1.86 -5.77
CA GLU A 219 18.17 1.59 -7.19
C GLU A 219 18.70 0.16 -7.43
N LEU A 220 19.67 -0.28 -6.62
CA LEU A 220 20.24 -1.62 -6.75
C LEU A 220 19.23 -2.72 -6.41
N ILE A 221 18.37 -2.53 -5.43
CA ILE A 221 17.32 -3.48 -5.06
C ILE A 221 16.29 -3.60 -6.17
N LEU A 222 15.79 -2.47 -6.70
CA LEU A 222 14.84 -2.44 -7.80
C LEU A 222 15.41 -3.12 -9.05
N ASN A 223 16.66 -2.78 -9.43
CA ASN A 223 17.34 -3.39 -10.59
C ASN A 223 17.55 -4.90 -10.43
N ARG A 224 17.93 -5.37 -9.23
CA ARG A 224 18.09 -6.81 -8.96
C ARG A 224 16.76 -7.55 -9.02
N SER A 225 15.69 -6.95 -8.50
CA SER A 225 14.35 -7.53 -8.53
C SER A 225 13.84 -7.64 -9.97
N GLU A 226 14.03 -6.59 -10.78
CA GLU A 226 13.69 -6.61 -12.20
C GLU A 226 14.47 -7.66 -12.95
N GLN A 227 15.80 -7.72 -12.77
CA GLN A 227 16.66 -8.72 -13.41
C GLN A 227 16.22 -10.15 -13.05
N ALA A 228 15.98 -10.44 -11.77
CA ALA A 228 15.53 -11.75 -11.32
C ALA A 228 14.20 -12.15 -11.95
N MET A 229 13.24 -11.21 -12.05
CA MET A 229 11.96 -11.44 -12.72
C MET A 229 12.17 -11.72 -14.21
N ARG A 230 12.95 -10.90 -14.92
CA ARG A 230 13.24 -11.11 -16.35
C ARG A 230 13.93 -12.44 -16.61
N GLU A 231 14.89 -12.86 -15.78
CA GLU A 231 15.53 -14.16 -15.85
C GLU A 231 14.53 -15.32 -15.65
N ALA A 232 13.58 -15.17 -14.72
CA ALA A 232 12.53 -16.16 -14.52
C ALA A 232 11.59 -16.24 -15.73
N LEU A 233 11.12 -15.11 -16.27
CA LEU A 233 10.24 -15.03 -17.42
C LEU A 233 10.91 -15.51 -18.72
N SER A 234 12.23 -15.33 -18.87
CA SER A 234 12.97 -15.81 -20.05
C SER A 234 13.00 -17.34 -20.18
N LYS A 235 12.69 -18.06 -19.11
CA LYS A 235 12.58 -19.54 -19.13
C LYS A 235 11.25 -20.03 -19.70
N VAL A 236 10.26 -19.14 -19.82
CA VAL A 236 8.98 -19.46 -20.46
C VAL A 236 9.15 -19.38 -21.97
N PRO A 237 8.77 -20.42 -22.73
CA PRO A 237 8.87 -20.39 -24.20
C PRO A 237 8.09 -19.20 -24.78
N ALA A 238 8.62 -18.60 -25.85
CA ALA A 238 7.89 -17.53 -26.54
C ALA A 238 6.57 -18.04 -27.10
N GLY A 239 5.50 -17.26 -26.93
CA GLY A 239 4.16 -17.66 -27.38
C GLY A 239 3.06 -16.90 -26.67
N LEU A 240 1.83 -17.13 -27.13
CA LEU A 240 0.60 -16.67 -26.51
C LEU A 240 0.03 -17.80 -25.63
N TYR A 241 -0.25 -17.48 -24.40
CA TYR A 241 -0.87 -18.36 -23.41
C TYR A 241 -2.21 -17.76 -23.00
N SER A 242 -3.29 -18.48 -23.28
CA SER A 242 -4.66 -18.01 -22.99
C SER A 242 -5.29 -18.89 -21.94
N PHE A 243 -6.02 -18.27 -21.03
CA PHE A 243 -6.81 -18.96 -20.02
C PHE A 243 -8.12 -18.22 -19.77
N GLU A 244 -9.19 -18.97 -19.54
CA GLU A 244 -10.50 -18.43 -19.19
C GLU A 244 -11.04 -19.13 -17.93
N ASP A 245 -11.64 -18.35 -17.06
CA ASP A 245 -12.33 -18.83 -15.88
C ASP A 245 -13.56 -17.97 -15.60
N TYR A 246 -14.38 -18.38 -14.64
CA TYR A 246 -15.62 -17.69 -14.32
C TYR A 246 -15.70 -17.50 -12.80
N LEU A 247 -16.03 -16.28 -12.37
CA LEU A 247 -16.58 -16.07 -11.05
C LEU A 247 -18.06 -16.49 -11.08
N ASP A 248 -18.54 -17.02 -9.95
CA ASP A 248 -19.94 -17.32 -9.76
C ASP A 248 -20.80 -16.05 -9.98
N ASP A 249 -22.11 -16.23 -10.06
CA ASP A 249 -23.02 -15.11 -10.16
C ASP A 249 -22.95 -14.18 -8.92
N TYR A 250 -23.44 -12.97 -9.05
CA TYR A 250 -23.59 -11.99 -7.96
C TYR A 250 -25.03 -11.88 -7.45
N GLY A 251 -25.88 -12.86 -7.76
CA GLY A 251 -27.24 -12.97 -7.26
C GLY A 251 -28.19 -13.73 -8.20
N PRO A 252 -29.35 -14.12 -7.73
CA PRO A 252 -30.31 -14.85 -8.53
C PRO A 252 -30.68 -14.17 -9.86
N GLY A 253 -30.49 -14.88 -10.95
CA GLY A 253 -30.82 -14.40 -12.29
C GLY A 253 -29.70 -13.57 -12.95
N THR A 254 -28.50 -13.56 -12.38
CA THR A 254 -27.30 -12.99 -13.02
C THR A 254 -26.47 -14.09 -13.66
N GLU A 255 -25.73 -13.73 -14.71
CA GLU A 255 -24.82 -14.66 -15.39
C GLU A 255 -23.45 -14.68 -14.69
N PRO A 256 -22.71 -15.80 -14.77
CA PRO A 256 -21.32 -15.85 -14.30
C PRO A 256 -20.45 -14.79 -14.97
N ILE A 257 -19.52 -14.21 -14.21
CA ILE A 257 -18.60 -13.18 -14.70
C ILE A 257 -17.40 -13.87 -15.31
N LYS A 258 -17.26 -13.78 -16.64
CA LYS A 258 -16.11 -14.33 -17.35
C LYS A 258 -14.86 -13.53 -17.07
N MET A 259 -13.78 -14.21 -16.68
CA MET A 259 -12.42 -13.69 -16.65
C MET A 259 -11.60 -14.37 -17.74
N ALA A 260 -10.99 -13.57 -18.61
CA ALA A 260 -10.12 -14.07 -19.65
C ALA A 260 -8.77 -13.34 -19.60
N VAL A 261 -7.67 -14.07 -19.74
CA VAL A 261 -6.34 -13.51 -19.78
C VAL A 261 -5.57 -14.09 -20.97
N ASP A 262 -4.91 -13.21 -21.71
CA ASP A 262 -3.96 -13.54 -22.74
C ASP A 262 -2.59 -13.00 -22.30
N ILE A 263 -1.60 -13.89 -22.23
CA ILE A 263 -0.23 -13.53 -21.83
C ILE A 263 0.71 -13.89 -22.97
N THR A 264 1.38 -12.88 -23.52
CA THR A 264 2.39 -13.07 -24.57
C THR A 264 3.79 -12.97 -23.98
N PHE A 265 4.57 -14.04 -24.12
CA PHE A 265 5.99 -14.07 -23.76
C PHE A 265 6.84 -13.94 -25.01
N ASN A 266 7.90 -13.10 -24.97
CA ASN A 266 8.85 -12.98 -26.06
C ASN A 266 10.03 -13.98 -25.97
N GLY A 267 10.12 -14.79 -24.89
CA GLY A 267 11.21 -15.72 -24.60
C GLY A 267 12.55 -15.05 -24.22
N LYS A 268 12.53 -13.73 -23.95
CA LYS A 268 13.70 -12.93 -23.56
C LYS A 268 13.50 -12.19 -22.23
N GLY A 269 12.41 -12.51 -21.50
CA GLY A 269 12.09 -11.92 -20.22
C GLY A 269 11.09 -10.76 -20.28
N ASP A 270 10.52 -10.44 -21.45
CA ASP A 270 9.40 -9.51 -21.54
C ASP A 270 8.07 -10.27 -21.65
N VAL A 271 7.04 -9.67 -21.07
CA VAL A 271 5.68 -10.21 -21.02
C VAL A 271 4.66 -9.10 -21.21
N GLU A 272 3.61 -9.40 -21.94
CA GLU A 272 2.46 -8.52 -22.13
C GLU A 272 1.16 -9.27 -21.83
#